data_11a9f838c508b84ffd79282222dff008
#
_entry.id   11a9f838c508b84ffd79282222dff008
#
_cell.length_a   1.000
_cell.length_b   1.000
_cell.length_c   1.000
_cell.angle_alpha   90.00
_cell.angle_beta   90.00
_cell.angle_gamma   90.00
#
_symmetry.space_group_name_H-M   'P 1'
#
loop_
_entity.id
_entity.type
_entity.pdbx_description
1 polymer ?
#
loop_
_entity_poly.entity_id
_entity_poly.type
_entity_poly.pdbx_seq_one_letter_code
_entity_poly.pdbx_strand_id
1 'polypeptide(L)'
;IDHAVGLAQFLEHFPMAKVICHEKGIKHLAEPKKLWEGSVKVLGEISELYGRLSPVEEKYFISQNDTLNKDIVVIETPGHASHHLSFVYNGRLFVGEEGGNYLNIRGKDYLRPATPPRFHLTTFLNSIETLIQLEDMQICYAHFGKADSSHEMLKRNRDQILNWEKIIRRELSSDANDLMERCVKRLLSEDPELKAFEHMQSNIQKRETFFLQNSIKGYLQYLQTR
;
A
#
# COMPACT_ATOMS: atom_id res chain seq x y z
N ILE A 1 -0.02 -7.47 -7.37
CA ILE A 1 0.28 -7.76 -8.77
C ILE A 1 1.21 -6.69 -9.36
N ASP A 2 0.88 -5.42 -9.22
CA ASP A 2 1.58 -4.26 -9.76
C ASP A 2 3.03 -4.06 -9.26
N HIS A 3 3.39 -4.64 -8.11
CA HIS A 3 4.76 -4.60 -7.58
C HIS A 3 5.68 -5.73 -8.09
N ALA A 4 5.14 -6.76 -8.73
CA ALA A 4 5.92 -7.96 -9.02
C ALA A 4 5.72 -8.53 -10.44
N VAL A 5 4.84 -7.92 -11.27
CA VAL A 5 4.54 -8.45 -12.61
C VAL A 5 5.77 -8.53 -13.51
N GLY A 6 6.71 -7.59 -13.39
CA GLY A 6 7.96 -7.55 -14.14
C GLY A 6 9.12 -8.37 -13.56
N LEU A 7 8.91 -9.09 -12.45
CA LEU A 7 10.01 -9.74 -11.73
C LEU A 7 10.70 -10.83 -12.56
N ALA A 8 9.94 -11.66 -13.26
CA ALA A 8 10.51 -12.71 -14.10
C ALA A 8 11.42 -12.12 -15.21
N GLN A 9 10.95 -11.10 -15.92
CA GLN A 9 11.73 -10.40 -16.94
C GLN A 9 12.95 -9.70 -16.35
N PHE A 10 12.84 -9.12 -15.14
CA PHE A 10 13.98 -8.55 -14.45
C PHE A 10 15.07 -9.61 -14.19
N LEU A 11 14.69 -10.79 -13.73
CA LEU A 11 15.63 -11.89 -13.45
C LEU A 11 16.26 -12.50 -14.70
N GLU A 12 15.60 -12.43 -15.86
CA GLU A 12 16.22 -12.80 -17.14
C GLU A 12 17.41 -11.90 -17.49
N HIS A 13 17.32 -10.60 -17.15
CA HIS A 13 18.40 -9.64 -17.34
C HIS A 13 19.46 -9.66 -16.23
N PHE A 14 19.04 -10.03 -15.02
CA PHE A 14 19.88 -10.08 -13.83
C PHE A 14 19.84 -11.46 -13.15
N PRO A 15 20.38 -12.53 -13.81
CA PRO A 15 20.22 -13.91 -13.34
C PRO A 15 20.93 -14.20 -12.02
N MET A 16 21.85 -13.33 -11.59
CA MET A 16 22.53 -13.45 -10.29
C MET A 16 21.80 -12.71 -9.16
N ALA A 17 20.76 -11.95 -9.46
CA ALA A 17 19.99 -11.24 -8.46
C ALA A 17 19.21 -12.22 -7.57
N LYS A 18 19.01 -11.81 -6.32
CA LYS A 18 18.15 -12.52 -5.36
C LYS A 18 16.98 -11.64 -4.97
N VAL A 19 15.88 -12.27 -4.66
CA VAL A 19 14.61 -11.62 -4.30
C VAL A 19 14.35 -11.84 -2.82
N ILE A 20 14.44 -10.78 -2.04
CA ILE A 20 14.03 -10.83 -0.63
C ILE A 20 12.51 -10.70 -0.60
N CYS A 21 11.86 -11.72 -0.07
CA CYS A 21 10.41 -11.80 0.00
C CYS A 21 10.00 -12.47 1.31
N HIS A 22 8.88 -12.07 1.87
CA HIS A 22 8.28 -12.77 2.99
C HIS A 22 7.89 -14.19 2.56
N GLU A 23 8.15 -15.19 3.39
CA GLU A 23 7.91 -16.62 3.09
C GLU A 23 6.48 -16.89 2.56
N LYS A 24 5.47 -16.24 3.16
CA LYS A 24 4.07 -16.34 2.71
C LYS A 24 3.85 -15.78 1.29
N GLY A 25 4.72 -14.87 0.83
CA GLY A 25 4.67 -14.26 -0.49
C GLY A 25 5.27 -15.14 -1.59
N ILE A 26 6.28 -15.95 -1.28
CA ILE A 26 7.06 -16.74 -2.25
C ILE A 26 6.13 -17.58 -3.15
N LYS A 27 5.20 -18.31 -2.57
CA LYS A 27 4.26 -19.14 -3.35
C LYS A 27 3.41 -18.36 -4.35
N HIS A 28 3.13 -17.09 -4.08
CA HIS A 28 2.34 -16.25 -4.98
C HIS A 28 3.15 -15.82 -6.21
N LEU A 29 4.47 -15.83 -6.12
CA LEU A 29 5.39 -15.50 -7.20
C LEU A 29 5.88 -16.76 -7.94
N ALA A 30 6.05 -17.87 -7.23
CA ALA A 30 6.39 -19.16 -7.82
C ALA A 30 5.20 -19.78 -8.59
N GLU A 31 3.99 -19.64 -8.05
CA GLU A 31 2.75 -20.15 -8.64
C GLU A 31 1.67 -19.04 -8.74
N PRO A 32 1.81 -18.08 -9.66
CA PRO A 32 1.05 -16.83 -9.64
C PRO A 32 -0.42 -16.95 -10.06
N LYS A 33 -0.91 -18.14 -10.47
CA LYS A 33 -2.28 -18.32 -10.95
C LYS A 33 -3.33 -17.81 -9.97
N LYS A 34 -3.25 -18.20 -8.68
CA LYS A 34 -4.20 -17.75 -7.65
C LYS A 34 -4.11 -16.26 -7.37
N LEU A 35 -2.89 -15.69 -7.43
CA LEU A 35 -2.69 -14.26 -7.28
C LEU A 35 -3.37 -13.51 -8.44
N TRP A 36 -3.18 -13.98 -9.68
CA TRP A 36 -3.84 -13.42 -10.84
C TRP A 36 -5.36 -13.44 -10.72
N GLU A 37 -5.95 -14.60 -10.43
CA GLU A 37 -7.40 -14.77 -10.26
C GLU A 37 -7.96 -13.85 -9.15
N GLY A 38 -7.23 -13.68 -8.04
CA GLY A 38 -7.57 -12.76 -6.97
C GLY A 38 -7.50 -11.30 -7.40
N SER A 39 -6.46 -10.93 -8.17
CA SER A 39 -6.27 -9.57 -8.68
C SER A 39 -7.38 -9.17 -9.64
N VAL A 40 -7.78 -10.05 -10.55
CA VAL A 40 -8.91 -9.81 -11.46
C VAL A 40 -10.22 -9.54 -10.70
N LYS A 41 -10.46 -10.26 -9.60
CA LYS A 41 -11.67 -10.04 -8.77
C LYS A 41 -11.67 -8.68 -8.08
N VAL A 42 -10.51 -8.17 -7.69
CA VAL A 42 -10.40 -6.92 -6.90
C VAL A 42 -10.23 -5.70 -7.79
N LEU A 43 -9.42 -5.80 -8.84
CA LEU A 43 -9.00 -4.69 -9.70
C LEU A 43 -9.73 -4.66 -11.05
N GLY A 44 -10.40 -5.76 -11.44
CA GLY A 44 -11.11 -5.84 -12.72
C GLY A 44 -10.17 -5.58 -13.93
N GLU A 45 -10.58 -4.69 -14.81
CA GLU A 45 -9.83 -4.32 -16.04
C GLU A 45 -8.42 -3.76 -15.74
N ILE A 46 -8.19 -3.17 -14.56
CA ILE A 46 -6.87 -2.66 -14.19
C ILE A 46 -5.84 -3.80 -14.11
N SER A 47 -6.25 -5.01 -13.72
CA SER A 47 -5.37 -6.18 -13.69
C SER A 47 -4.83 -6.53 -15.08
N GLU A 48 -5.66 -6.39 -16.11
CA GLU A 48 -5.26 -6.66 -17.50
C GLU A 48 -4.23 -5.64 -18.02
N LEU A 49 -4.30 -4.40 -17.52
CA LEU A 49 -3.30 -3.37 -17.85
C LEU A 49 -1.93 -3.67 -17.23
N TYR A 50 -1.91 -4.24 -16.02
CA TYR A 50 -0.65 -4.70 -15.40
C TYR A 50 -0.08 -5.94 -16.10
N GLY A 51 -0.95 -6.81 -16.63
CA GLY A 51 -0.58 -8.07 -17.25
C GLY A 51 -0.43 -9.22 -16.26
N ARG A 52 -0.21 -10.41 -16.82
CA ARG A 52 -0.06 -11.64 -16.03
C ARG A 52 1.37 -11.80 -15.53
N LEU A 53 1.50 -12.24 -14.27
CA LEU A 53 2.80 -12.61 -13.73
C LEU A 53 3.28 -13.91 -14.37
N SER A 54 4.56 -13.95 -14.73
CA SER A 54 5.26 -15.19 -15.06
C SER A 54 5.77 -15.84 -13.77
N PRO A 55 5.77 -17.17 -13.66
CA PRO A 55 6.35 -17.89 -12.51
C PRO A 55 7.83 -17.57 -12.33
N VAL A 56 8.26 -17.43 -11.09
CA VAL A 56 9.66 -17.22 -10.72
C VAL A 56 10.17 -18.46 -10.00
N GLU A 57 11.31 -19.00 -10.43
CA GLU A 57 11.91 -20.19 -9.82
C GLU A 57 12.31 -19.93 -8.35
N GLU A 58 12.06 -20.90 -7.48
CA GLU A 58 12.33 -20.79 -6.03
C GLU A 58 13.79 -20.47 -5.70
N LYS A 59 14.75 -20.87 -6.53
CA LYS A 59 16.20 -20.59 -6.36
C LYS A 59 16.55 -19.10 -6.27
N TYR A 60 15.66 -18.22 -6.75
CA TYR A 60 15.88 -16.77 -6.70
C TYR A 60 15.45 -16.15 -5.36
N PHE A 61 14.56 -16.81 -4.62
CA PHE A 61 14.05 -16.26 -3.37
C PHE A 61 15.01 -16.53 -2.21
N ILE A 62 15.12 -15.53 -1.35
CA ILE A 62 15.69 -15.63 -0.01
C ILE A 62 14.64 -15.12 0.98
N SER A 63 14.53 -15.81 2.10
CA SER A 63 13.65 -15.41 3.19
C SER A 63 14.04 -14.03 3.73
N GLN A 64 13.06 -13.29 4.23
CA GLN A 64 13.31 -12.04 4.94
C GLN A 64 14.29 -12.19 6.11
N ASN A 65 14.44 -13.41 6.65
CA ASN A 65 15.35 -13.71 7.76
C ASN A 65 16.77 -14.05 7.32
N ASP A 66 17.01 -14.30 6.01
CA ASP A 66 18.25 -14.81 5.45
C ASP A 66 18.94 -13.79 4.53
N THR A 67 18.81 -12.51 4.81
CA THR A 67 19.39 -11.46 3.96
C THR A 67 20.91 -11.62 3.84
N LEU A 68 21.39 -11.77 2.61
CA LEU A 68 22.82 -11.89 2.30
C LEU A 68 23.55 -10.55 2.40
N ASN A 69 22.83 -9.43 2.29
CA ASN A 69 23.39 -8.08 2.37
C ASN A 69 23.08 -7.48 3.74
N LYS A 70 24.10 -7.30 4.58
CA LYS A 70 23.99 -6.72 5.92
C LYS A 70 23.55 -5.23 5.91
N ASP A 71 23.68 -4.55 4.77
CA ASP A 71 23.28 -3.16 4.62
C ASP A 71 21.76 -3.00 4.40
N ILE A 72 21.05 -4.12 4.15
CA ILE A 72 19.60 -4.13 4.00
C ILE A 72 18.95 -4.59 5.31
N VAL A 73 18.24 -3.71 5.98
CA VAL A 73 17.41 -4.08 7.13
C VAL A 73 15.99 -4.38 6.63
N VAL A 74 15.50 -5.57 6.93
CA VAL A 74 14.14 -6.00 6.57
C VAL A 74 13.26 -5.90 7.81
N ILE A 75 12.10 -5.28 7.66
CA ILE A 75 11.13 -5.05 8.74
C ILE A 75 9.79 -5.64 8.32
N GLU A 76 9.27 -6.57 9.11
CA GLU A 76 7.92 -7.05 8.90
C GLU A 76 6.91 -5.96 9.29
N THR A 77 6.09 -5.56 8.35
CA THR A 77 5.10 -4.50 8.51
C THR A 77 3.73 -4.99 7.99
N PRO A 78 3.12 -6.00 8.66
CA PRO A 78 1.81 -6.48 8.27
C PRO A 78 0.75 -5.40 8.49
N GLY A 79 -0.16 -5.24 7.53
CA GLY A 79 -1.23 -4.23 7.59
C GLY A 79 -1.95 -4.14 6.27
N HIS A 80 -1.30 -3.61 5.26
CA HIS A 80 -1.75 -3.66 3.87
C HIS A 80 -1.91 -5.11 3.39
N ALA A 81 -0.94 -5.95 3.66
CA ALA A 81 -0.98 -7.40 3.47
C ALA A 81 -0.29 -8.10 4.65
N SER A 82 -0.68 -9.34 4.94
CA SER A 82 -0.09 -10.13 6.04
C SER A 82 1.38 -10.51 5.82
N HIS A 83 1.90 -10.31 4.62
CA HIS A 83 3.26 -10.59 4.20
C HIS A 83 4.00 -9.34 3.72
N HIS A 84 3.50 -8.16 4.10
CA HIS A 84 4.12 -6.90 3.74
C HIS A 84 5.45 -6.71 4.47
N LEU A 85 6.45 -6.21 3.75
CA LEU A 85 7.79 -5.88 4.24
C LEU A 85 8.12 -4.44 3.90
N SER A 86 8.76 -3.75 4.83
CA SER A 86 9.47 -2.50 4.60
C SER A 86 10.97 -2.74 4.67
N PHE A 87 11.76 -1.89 4.04
CA PHE A 87 13.22 -2.05 3.98
C PHE A 87 13.92 -0.75 4.34
N VAL A 88 15.04 -0.85 5.06
CA VAL A 88 15.98 0.25 5.20
C VAL A 88 17.25 -0.09 4.44
N TYR A 89 17.68 0.82 3.57
CA TYR A 89 18.91 0.70 2.80
C TYR A 89 19.50 2.08 2.49
N ASN A 90 20.79 2.24 2.72
CA ASN A 90 21.54 3.49 2.49
C ASN A 90 20.85 4.73 3.13
N GLY A 91 20.40 4.61 4.39
CA GLY A 91 19.76 5.71 5.11
C GLY A 91 18.40 6.14 4.54
N ARG A 92 17.71 5.23 3.87
CA ARG A 92 16.37 5.45 3.32
C ARG A 92 15.42 4.33 3.75
N LEU A 93 14.22 4.72 4.12
CA LEU A 93 13.11 3.80 4.38
C LEU A 93 12.31 3.59 3.09
N PHE A 94 12.32 2.37 2.57
CA PHE A 94 11.43 1.91 1.51
C PHE A 94 10.19 1.31 2.19
N VAL A 95 9.18 2.13 2.34
CA VAL A 95 8.05 1.87 3.25
C VAL A 95 6.99 0.93 2.67
N GLY A 96 7.03 0.69 1.36
CA GLY A 96 5.97 -0.07 0.68
C GLY A 96 4.61 0.63 0.75
N GLU A 97 3.54 -0.15 0.81
CA GLU A 97 2.16 0.33 0.92
C GLU A 97 1.77 0.73 2.36
N GLU A 98 2.59 0.39 3.35
CA GLU A 98 2.35 0.74 4.75
C GLU A 98 2.44 2.25 5.01
N GLY A 99 3.20 2.97 4.19
CA GLY A 99 3.27 4.43 4.21
C GLY A 99 2.09 5.13 3.53
N GLY A 100 1.19 4.38 2.91
CA GLY A 100 0.17 4.93 2.02
C GLY A 100 0.72 5.29 0.64
N ASN A 101 -0.06 6.01 -0.14
CA ASN A 101 0.30 6.49 -1.48
C ASN A 101 0.52 8.00 -1.45
N TYR A 102 1.73 8.43 -1.77
CA TYR A 102 2.13 9.83 -1.77
C TYR A 102 2.38 10.34 -3.18
N LEU A 103 1.78 11.47 -3.50
CA LEU A 103 1.97 12.20 -4.75
C LEU A 103 2.21 13.69 -4.46
N ASN A 104 3.11 14.32 -5.19
CA ASN A 104 3.20 15.76 -5.21
C ASN A 104 2.50 16.30 -6.46
N ILE A 105 1.40 17.01 -6.26
CA ILE A 105 0.56 17.56 -7.34
C ILE A 105 0.77 19.05 -7.40
N ARG A 106 1.60 19.51 -8.33
CA ARG A 106 1.91 20.94 -8.54
C ARG A 106 2.39 21.65 -7.25
N GLY A 107 3.26 20.99 -6.50
CA GLY A 107 3.79 21.51 -5.25
C GLY A 107 2.90 21.31 -4.02
N LYS A 108 1.77 20.62 -4.17
CA LYS A 108 0.88 20.24 -3.07
C LYS A 108 0.94 18.75 -2.81
N ASP A 109 1.08 18.36 -1.56
CA ASP A 109 1.07 16.97 -1.16
C ASP A 109 -0.34 16.38 -1.28
N TYR A 110 -0.37 15.14 -1.71
CA TYR A 110 -1.52 14.26 -1.65
C TYR A 110 -1.06 12.96 -1.00
N LEU A 111 -1.68 12.60 0.09
CA LEU A 111 -1.43 11.32 0.78
C LEU A 111 -2.75 10.57 0.93
N ARG A 112 -2.74 9.27 0.67
CA ARG A 112 -3.90 8.41 0.78
C ARG A 112 -3.52 7.07 1.42
N PRO A 113 -4.25 6.59 2.45
CA PRO A 113 -4.02 5.27 3.02
C PRO A 113 -4.22 4.16 2.00
N ALA A 114 -3.38 3.12 2.06
CA ALA A 114 -3.49 1.92 1.23
C ALA A 114 -4.09 0.76 2.05
N THR A 115 -5.40 0.81 2.26
CA THR A 115 -6.15 -0.08 3.16
C THR A 115 -7.18 -0.93 2.39
N PRO A 116 -6.74 -1.92 1.57
CA PRO A 116 -7.65 -2.76 0.78
C PRO A 116 -8.49 -3.70 1.68
N PRO A 117 -9.50 -4.39 1.12
CA PRO A 117 -10.25 -5.42 1.84
C PRO A 117 -9.34 -6.43 2.54
N ARG A 118 -9.78 -6.89 3.73
CA ARG A 118 -9.03 -7.63 4.76
C ARG A 118 -8.05 -6.76 5.56
N PHE A 119 -8.24 -5.46 5.54
CA PHE A 119 -7.53 -4.52 6.38
C PHE A 119 -7.82 -4.77 7.87
N HIS A 120 -6.77 -4.68 8.70
CA HIS A 120 -6.85 -4.77 10.15
C HIS A 120 -6.21 -3.53 10.77
N LEU A 121 -7.03 -2.57 11.19
CA LEU A 121 -6.59 -1.27 11.69
C LEU A 121 -5.47 -1.36 12.75
N THR A 122 -5.68 -2.17 13.78
CA THR A 122 -4.70 -2.30 14.87
C THR A 122 -3.35 -2.84 14.38
N THR A 123 -3.37 -3.84 13.49
CA THR A 123 -2.15 -4.42 12.91
C THR A 123 -1.39 -3.39 12.08
N PHE A 124 -2.12 -2.64 11.24
CA PHE A 124 -1.55 -1.59 10.41
C PHE A 124 -0.93 -0.48 11.27
N LEU A 125 -1.64 0.01 12.28
CA LEU A 125 -1.12 1.04 13.18
C LEU A 125 0.12 0.57 13.95
N ASN A 126 0.15 -0.68 14.42
CA ASN A 126 1.34 -1.23 15.08
C ASN A 126 2.56 -1.25 14.16
N SER A 127 2.37 -1.57 12.88
CA SER A 127 3.45 -1.54 11.89
C SER A 127 3.96 -0.12 11.67
N ILE A 128 3.07 0.87 11.55
CA ILE A 128 3.47 2.27 11.46
C ILE A 128 4.25 2.71 12.71
N GLU A 129 3.79 2.35 13.91
CA GLU A 129 4.50 2.69 15.16
C GLU A 129 5.89 2.02 15.21
N THR A 130 6.02 0.78 14.73
CA THR A 130 7.32 0.12 14.62
C THR A 130 8.27 0.90 13.71
N LEU A 131 7.78 1.41 12.58
CA LEU A 131 8.58 2.21 11.66
C LEU A 131 8.95 3.59 12.23
N ILE A 132 8.07 4.20 13.03
CA ILE A 132 8.34 5.49 13.71
C ILE A 132 9.43 5.36 14.79
N GLN A 133 9.67 4.15 15.35
CA GLN A 133 10.75 3.92 16.32
C GLN A 133 12.14 3.87 15.68
N LEU A 134 12.26 3.76 14.36
CA LEU A 134 13.53 3.86 13.67
C LEU A 134 14.08 5.30 13.75
N GLU A 135 15.32 5.50 13.42
CA GLU A 135 15.85 6.85 13.20
C GLU A 135 15.10 7.54 12.05
N ASP A 136 14.93 8.87 12.14
CA ASP A 136 14.31 9.63 11.05
C ASP A 136 15.21 9.64 9.83
N MET A 137 14.62 9.35 8.67
CA MET A 137 15.34 9.27 7.40
C MET A 137 14.43 9.59 6.22
N GLN A 138 15.01 9.71 5.03
CA GLN A 138 14.23 9.88 3.82
C GLN A 138 13.31 8.66 3.61
N ILE A 139 12.02 8.89 3.38
CA ILE A 139 11.03 7.87 3.06
C ILE A 139 10.85 7.76 1.54
N CYS A 140 10.85 6.53 1.03
CA CYS A 140 10.58 6.17 -0.37
C CYS A 140 9.31 5.33 -0.43
N TYR A 141 8.34 5.78 -1.20
CA TYR A 141 7.03 5.12 -1.34
C TYR A 141 7.04 4.04 -2.43
N ALA A 142 6.13 3.08 -2.32
CA ALA A 142 5.97 2.02 -3.31
C ALA A 142 5.50 2.56 -4.67
N HIS A 143 4.58 3.52 -4.64
CA HIS A 143 4.08 4.22 -5.82
C HIS A 143 4.47 5.69 -5.73
N PHE A 144 5.35 6.12 -6.61
CA PHE A 144 5.83 7.49 -6.74
C PHE A 144 6.38 8.11 -5.44
N GLY A 145 7.14 9.12 -5.61
CA GLY A 145 7.50 10.06 -4.56
C GLY A 145 8.44 9.53 -3.47
N LYS A 146 9.01 10.51 -2.84
CA LYS A 146 9.82 10.41 -1.64
C LYS A 146 9.60 11.68 -0.83
N ALA A 147 9.84 11.61 0.48
CA ALA A 147 9.85 12.76 1.36
C ALA A 147 11.09 12.70 2.27
N ASP A 148 11.48 13.83 2.85
CA ASP A 148 12.76 13.94 3.56
C ASP A 148 12.69 13.36 4.99
N SER A 149 11.51 13.31 5.62
CA SER A 149 11.31 12.77 6.95
C SER A 149 10.30 11.62 6.95
N SER A 150 10.77 10.42 7.32
CA SER A 150 9.91 9.26 7.54
C SER A 150 8.99 9.48 8.75
N HIS A 151 9.49 10.10 9.82
CA HIS A 151 8.70 10.36 11.02
C HIS A 151 7.50 11.28 10.75
N GLU A 152 7.72 12.37 10.02
CA GLU A 152 6.64 13.29 9.65
C GLU A 152 5.57 12.55 8.84
N MET A 153 5.99 11.88 7.78
CA MET A 153 5.07 11.25 6.84
C MET A 153 4.31 10.06 7.43
N LEU A 154 4.97 9.25 8.25
CA LEU A 154 4.33 8.13 8.95
C LEU A 154 3.31 8.63 10.00
N LYS A 155 3.61 9.70 10.72
CA LYS A 155 2.64 10.33 11.65
C LYS A 155 1.43 10.87 10.90
N ARG A 156 1.64 11.57 9.76
CA ARG A 156 0.55 12.05 8.89
C ARG A 156 -0.33 10.89 8.42
N ASN A 157 0.27 9.81 7.92
CA ASN A 157 -0.47 8.63 7.48
C ASN A 157 -1.25 7.96 8.63
N ARG A 158 -0.63 7.79 9.80
CA ARG A 158 -1.28 7.26 11.00
C ARG A 158 -2.50 8.08 11.38
N ASP A 159 -2.34 9.39 11.48
CA ASP A 159 -3.41 10.30 11.91
C ASP A 159 -4.53 10.34 10.84
N GLN A 160 -4.18 10.25 9.57
CA GLN A 160 -5.13 10.12 8.46
C GLN A 160 -5.93 8.82 8.56
N ILE A 161 -5.25 7.69 8.82
CA ILE A 161 -5.92 6.37 8.99
C ILE A 161 -6.95 6.42 10.12
N LEU A 162 -6.61 7.03 11.25
CA LEU A 162 -7.53 7.19 12.39
C LEU A 162 -8.68 8.16 12.07
N ASN A 163 -8.41 9.20 11.31
CA ASN A 163 -9.44 10.14 10.86
C ASN A 163 -10.42 9.45 9.90
N TRP A 164 -9.93 8.65 8.96
CA TRP A 164 -10.77 7.89 8.03
C TRP A 164 -11.69 6.91 8.76
N GLU A 165 -11.17 6.22 9.78
CA GLU A 165 -11.98 5.33 10.61
C GLU A 165 -13.18 6.07 11.23
N LYS A 166 -12.95 7.25 11.80
CA LYS A 166 -14.01 8.08 12.40
C LYS A 166 -15.04 8.55 11.37
N ILE A 167 -14.58 9.04 10.22
CA ILE A 167 -15.46 9.54 9.15
C ILE A 167 -16.32 8.40 8.61
N ILE A 168 -15.72 7.26 8.27
CA ILE A 168 -16.42 6.12 7.68
C ILE A 168 -17.39 5.49 8.69
N ARG A 169 -17.02 5.38 9.96
CA ARG A 169 -17.90 4.91 11.04
C ARG A 169 -19.14 5.81 11.18
N ARG A 170 -18.96 7.13 11.13
CA ARG A 170 -20.06 8.09 11.18
C ARG A 170 -21.01 7.91 9.99
N GLU A 171 -20.49 7.76 8.78
CA GLU A 171 -21.31 7.53 7.60
C GLU A 171 -22.02 6.16 7.61
N LEU A 172 -21.36 5.13 8.17
CA LEU A 172 -21.94 3.78 8.30
C LEU A 172 -23.16 3.77 9.25
N SER A 173 -23.16 4.61 10.30
CA SER A 173 -24.27 4.69 11.26
C SER A 173 -25.50 5.46 10.74
N SER A 174 -25.44 6.02 9.54
CA SER A 174 -26.54 6.71 8.89
C SER A 174 -27.35 5.75 8.02
N ASP A 175 -28.68 5.74 8.16
CA ASP A 175 -29.60 4.89 7.38
C ASP A 175 -29.78 5.36 5.91
N ALA A 176 -29.04 6.35 5.46
CA ALA A 176 -29.18 6.87 4.11
C ALA A 176 -28.52 5.94 3.08
N ASN A 177 -29.09 5.91 1.88
CA ASN A 177 -28.55 5.22 0.71
C ASN A 177 -27.16 5.79 0.30
N ASP A 178 -26.50 5.14 -0.64
CA ASP A 178 -25.27 5.61 -1.28
C ASP A 178 -24.07 5.81 -0.34
N LEU A 179 -23.93 4.90 0.63
CA LEU A 179 -22.85 4.92 1.63
C LEU A 179 -21.45 5.16 1.01
N MET A 180 -21.13 4.49 -0.10
CA MET A 180 -19.82 4.62 -0.75
C MET A 180 -19.58 6.04 -1.25
N GLU A 181 -20.56 6.63 -1.91
CA GLU A 181 -20.47 8.00 -2.45
C GLU A 181 -20.37 9.03 -1.32
N ARG A 182 -21.13 8.85 -0.25
CA ARG A 182 -21.05 9.70 0.94
C ARG A 182 -19.68 9.62 1.59
N CYS A 183 -19.12 8.43 1.78
CA CYS A 183 -17.77 8.26 2.32
C CYS A 183 -16.73 8.98 1.45
N VAL A 184 -16.73 8.78 0.13
CA VAL A 184 -15.82 9.47 -0.78
C VAL A 184 -15.95 10.98 -0.67
N LYS A 185 -17.19 11.52 -0.73
CA LYS A 185 -17.44 12.95 -0.62
C LYS A 185 -16.94 13.52 0.71
N ARG A 186 -17.19 12.83 1.82
CA ARG A 186 -16.74 13.26 3.14
C ARG A 186 -15.23 13.25 3.28
N LEU A 187 -14.58 12.19 2.85
CA LEU A 187 -13.12 12.09 2.88
C LEU A 187 -12.49 13.23 2.05
N LEU A 188 -12.94 13.45 0.83
CA LEU A 188 -12.43 14.55 -0.01
C LEU A 188 -12.66 15.93 0.58
N SER A 189 -13.73 16.13 1.37
CA SER A 189 -14.04 17.43 1.99
C SER A 189 -13.38 17.65 3.34
N GLU A 190 -13.18 16.60 4.15
CA GLU A 190 -12.76 16.72 5.54
C GLU A 190 -11.29 16.32 5.77
N ASP A 191 -10.69 15.53 4.87
CA ASP A 191 -9.30 15.10 5.00
C ASP A 191 -8.34 16.12 4.36
N PRO A 192 -7.49 16.78 5.15
CA PRO A 192 -6.55 17.76 4.63
C PRO A 192 -5.50 17.15 3.69
N GLU A 193 -5.17 15.87 3.83
CA GLU A 193 -4.19 15.18 3.01
C GLU A 193 -4.68 14.89 1.57
N LEU A 194 -6.00 14.96 1.35
CA LEU A 194 -6.63 14.76 0.04
C LEU A 194 -6.85 16.06 -0.74
N LYS A 195 -6.55 17.23 -0.21
CA LYS A 195 -6.86 18.53 -0.84
C LYS A 195 -6.27 18.72 -2.23
N ALA A 196 -5.13 18.09 -2.52
CA ALA A 196 -4.53 18.15 -3.84
C ALA A 196 -5.31 17.38 -4.92
N PHE A 197 -6.31 16.55 -4.55
CA PHE A 197 -7.16 15.81 -5.47
C PHE A 197 -7.84 16.71 -6.51
N GLU A 198 -8.34 17.87 -6.11
CA GLU A 198 -9.02 18.82 -7.01
C GLU A 198 -8.12 19.38 -8.12
N HIS A 199 -6.79 19.35 -7.92
CA HIS A 199 -5.80 19.81 -8.89
C HIS A 199 -5.30 18.72 -9.84
N MET A 200 -5.75 17.48 -9.67
CA MET A 200 -5.42 16.36 -10.54
C MET A 200 -6.17 16.47 -11.88
N GLN A 201 -5.59 15.90 -12.93
CA GLN A 201 -6.29 15.73 -14.20
C GLN A 201 -7.48 14.76 -14.02
N SER A 202 -8.52 14.90 -14.82
CA SER A 202 -9.78 14.15 -14.67
C SER A 202 -9.60 12.62 -14.74
N ASN A 203 -8.68 12.14 -15.57
CA ASN A 203 -8.35 10.71 -15.65
C ASN A 203 -7.66 10.20 -14.38
N ILE A 204 -6.81 11.03 -13.76
CA ILE A 204 -6.16 10.72 -12.49
C ILE A 204 -7.20 10.75 -11.36
N GLN A 205 -8.09 11.75 -11.32
CA GLN A 205 -9.18 11.79 -10.33
C GLN A 205 -10.07 10.55 -10.40
N LYS A 206 -10.40 10.07 -11.62
CA LYS A 206 -11.18 8.82 -11.79
C LYS A 206 -10.45 7.62 -11.18
N ARG A 207 -9.16 7.48 -11.47
CA ARG A 207 -8.31 6.41 -10.91
C ARG A 207 -8.23 6.50 -9.39
N GLU A 208 -7.94 7.69 -8.85
CA GLU A 208 -7.86 7.89 -7.40
C GLU A 208 -9.20 7.64 -6.71
N THR A 209 -10.33 8.04 -7.33
CA THR A 209 -11.67 7.73 -6.79
C THR A 209 -11.87 6.21 -6.68
N PHE A 210 -11.44 5.43 -7.67
CA PHE A 210 -11.48 3.97 -7.60
C PHE A 210 -10.68 3.43 -6.41
N PHE A 211 -9.45 3.94 -6.20
CA PHE A 211 -8.62 3.50 -5.07
C PHE A 211 -9.13 4.00 -3.71
N LEU A 212 -9.71 5.20 -3.64
CA LEU A 212 -10.44 5.67 -2.44
C LEU A 212 -11.56 4.70 -2.08
N GLN A 213 -12.38 4.32 -3.05
CA GLN A 213 -13.47 3.35 -2.84
C GLN A 213 -12.93 1.99 -2.38
N ASN A 214 -11.80 1.53 -2.94
CA ASN A 214 -11.17 0.28 -2.51
C ASN A 214 -10.68 0.35 -1.07
N SER A 215 -10.05 1.45 -0.68
CA SER A 215 -9.64 1.67 0.72
C SER A 215 -10.86 1.75 1.66
N ILE A 216 -11.91 2.46 1.29
CA ILE A 216 -13.17 2.51 2.06
C ILE A 216 -13.76 1.11 2.28
N LYS A 217 -13.74 0.23 1.26
CA LYS A 217 -14.20 -1.17 1.40
C LYS A 217 -13.43 -1.91 2.51
N GLY A 218 -12.13 -1.66 2.64
CA GLY A 218 -11.31 -2.23 3.72
C GLY A 218 -11.82 -1.80 5.10
N TYR A 219 -12.07 -0.52 5.29
CA TYR A 219 -12.65 0.00 6.55
C TYR A 219 -14.05 -0.55 6.81
N LEU A 220 -14.93 -0.56 5.82
CA LEU A 220 -16.29 -1.09 5.98
C LEU A 220 -16.27 -2.56 6.40
N GLN A 221 -15.42 -3.38 5.79
CA GLN A 221 -15.26 -4.77 6.19
C GLN A 221 -14.75 -4.89 7.63
N TYR A 222 -13.75 -4.09 8.01
CA TYR A 222 -13.21 -4.07 9.37
C TYR A 222 -14.28 -3.67 10.41
N LEU A 223 -15.07 -2.63 10.11
CA LEU A 223 -16.08 -2.09 11.03
C LEU A 223 -17.30 -3.02 11.19
N GLN A 224 -17.65 -3.80 10.18
CA GLN A 224 -18.77 -4.74 10.21
C GLN A 224 -18.45 -6.05 10.94
N THR A 225 -17.17 -6.36 11.17
CA THR A 225 -16.73 -7.57 11.88
C THR A 225 -16.54 -7.37 13.39
N ARG A 226 -16.85 -6.19 13.89
CA ARG A 226 -16.77 -5.80 15.30
C ARG A 226 -18.14 -5.39 15.84
#